data_318d92a6ab36d56540329325bc02f995
#
_entry.id   318d92a6ab36d56540329325bc02f995
#
_cell.length_a   1.000
_cell.length_b   1.000
_cell.length_c   1.000
_cell.angle_alpha   90.00
_cell.angle_beta   90.00
_cell.angle_gamma   90.00
#
_symmetry.space_group_name_H-M   'P 1'
#
loop_
_entity.id
_entity.type
_entity.pdbx_description
1 polymer ?
#
loop_
_entity_poly.entity_id
_entity_poly.type
_entity_poly.pdbx_seq_one_letter_code
_entity_poly.pdbx_strand_id
1 'polypeptide(L)'
;DTFFSKPLHRDRPLWEMMYVDTDKPTGGFAMLLKVHHSALDGVSAEAVITGLLDFTVKPRVLPTDTWQPEVLPKLTHVIRRRLGEIKHTPTHTNVLLKSTAALAGLLVKRTLTLRYRHLPSFFSAPKTTFNRPVTAERRYLGVQLSLSLVKAIKSSQQGMTVNDVVLAICAGATRRYLKECGDLPKESLVTMAPASRRTQDEKASAGNKVSAMLIKLATDVEHPVERLHRIHENAQLAKEYNRDIPIDSLMDLLPVAAPALTLSSFSALKMSRRLPPIFNMVITNVPGSPVPLYLDGAPLQSM
;
A
#
# COMPACT_ATOMS: atom_id res chain seq x y z
N ASP A 1 -18.90 -5.41 -7.71
CA ASP A 1 -18.77 -5.35 -6.22
C ASP A 1 -18.87 -6.73 -5.59
N THR A 2 -19.84 -7.57 -5.96
CA THR A 2 -20.06 -8.91 -5.39
C THR A 2 -18.81 -9.83 -5.51
N PHE A 3 -18.09 -9.76 -6.63
CA PHE A 3 -16.87 -10.53 -6.83
C PHE A 3 -15.80 -10.20 -5.78
N PHE A 4 -15.55 -8.92 -5.53
CA PHE A 4 -14.55 -8.47 -4.56
C PHE A 4 -14.99 -8.59 -3.10
N SER A 5 -16.29 -8.71 -2.84
CA SER A 5 -16.83 -8.89 -1.49
C SER A 5 -16.69 -10.31 -0.95
N LYS A 6 -16.48 -11.29 -1.82
CA LYS A 6 -16.25 -12.68 -1.42
C LYS A 6 -14.77 -12.89 -1.08
N PRO A 7 -14.43 -13.49 0.05
CA PRO A 7 -13.04 -13.84 0.36
C PRO A 7 -12.52 -14.92 -0.59
N LEU A 8 -11.20 -14.94 -0.82
CA LEU A 8 -10.53 -16.02 -1.53
C LEU A 8 -10.57 -17.32 -0.71
N HIS A 9 -10.75 -18.45 -1.39
CA HIS A 9 -10.63 -19.76 -0.77
C HIS A 9 -9.16 -20.02 -0.38
N ARG A 10 -8.95 -20.52 0.83
CA ARG A 10 -7.59 -20.79 1.34
C ARG A 10 -7.07 -22.19 1.06
N ASP A 11 -7.91 -23.06 0.52
CA ASP A 11 -7.62 -24.42 0.05
C ASP A 11 -7.19 -24.47 -1.43
N ARG A 12 -7.11 -23.30 -2.07
CA ARG A 12 -6.76 -23.10 -3.48
C ARG A 12 -5.69 -22.03 -3.62
N PRO A 13 -5.09 -21.88 -4.81
CA PRO A 13 -4.21 -20.74 -5.09
C PRO A 13 -4.89 -19.42 -4.72
N LEU A 14 -4.15 -18.50 -4.08
CA LEU A 14 -4.69 -17.29 -3.50
C LEU A 14 -4.96 -16.20 -4.54
N TRP A 15 -5.62 -16.56 -5.62
CA TRP A 15 -6.09 -15.66 -6.66
C TRP A 15 -7.36 -16.19 -7.33
N GLU A 16 -8.15 -15.30 -7.85
CA GLU A 16 -9.33 -15.57 -8.69
C GLU A 16 -9.38 -14.56 -9.83
N MET A 17 -9.77 -15.01 -10.98
CA MET A 17 -9.98 -14.18 -12.16
C MET A 17 -11.40 -14.36 -12.65
N MET A 18 -12.03 -13.27 -13.06
CA MET A 18 -13.34 -13.28 -13.71
C MET A 18 -13.27 -12.52 -15.02
N TYR A 19 -13.70 -13.15 -16.07
CA TYR A 19 -13.95 -12.55 -17.38
C TYR A 19 -15.41 -12.10 -17.46
N VAL A 20 -15.61 -10.88 -17.92
CA VAL A 20 -16.95 -10.29 -18.12
C VAL A 20 -17.01 -9.79 -19.55
N ASP A 21 -17.82 -10.43 -20.34
CA ASP A 21 -18.13 -9.94 -21.69
C ASP A 21 -18.97 -8.67 -21.62
N THR A 22 -18.75 -7.75 -22.55
CA THR A 22 -19.53 -6.50 -22.61
C THR A 22 -20.48 -6.58 -23.79
N ASP A 23 -21.77 -6.32 -23.53
CA ASP A 23 -22.81 -6.25 -24.59
C ASP A 23 -22.65 -5.02 -25.50
N LYS A 24 -21.49 -4.42 -25.58
CA LYS A 24 -21.25 -3.27 -26.46
C LYS A 24 -21.16 -3.72 -27.90
N PRO A 25 -21.79 -3.00 -28.85
CA PRO A 25 -21.73 -3.31 -30.27
C PRO A 25 -20.30 -3.35 -30.84
N THR A 26 -19.37 -2.66 -30.21
CA THR A 26 -17.94 -2.62 -30.59
C THR A 26 -17.15 -3.81 -30.06
N GLY A 27 -17.80 -4.74 -29.35
CA GLY A 27 -17.13 -5.81 -28.63
C GLY A 27 -16.35 -5.28 -27.44
N GLY A 28 -15.66 -6.17 -26.79
CA GLY A 28 -14.78 -5.88 -25.64
C GLY A 28 -15.18 -6.70 -24.42
N PHE A 29 -14.24 -6.76 -23.48
CA PHE A 29 -14.43 -7.49 -22.22
C PHE A 29 -13.74 -6.78 -21.08
N ALA A 30 -14.15 -7.10 -19.87
CA ALA A 30 -13.46 -6.70 -18.66
C ALA A 30 -12.90 -7.93 -17.95
N MET A 31 -11.68 -7.84 -17.49
CA MET A 31 -11.04 -8.86 -16.70
C MET A 31 -10.88 -8.35 -15.26
N LEU A 32 -11.47 -9.08 -14.31
CA LEU A 32 -11.37 -8.77 -12.90
C LEU A 32 -10.41 -9.77 -12.25
N LEU A 33 -9.32 -9.27 -11.71
CA LEU A 33 -8.31 -10.09 -11.02
C LEU A 33 -8.35 -9.76 -9.52
N LYS A 34 -8.50 -10.79 -8.70
CA LYS A 34 -8.44 -10.73 -7.25
C LYS A 34 -7.29 -11.60 -6.77
N VAL A 35 -6.34 -11.00 -6.06
CA VAL A 35 -5.16 -11.68 -5.54
C VAL A 35 -4.99 -11.35 -4.06
N HIS A 36 -4.61 -12.33 -3.26
CA HIS A 36 -4.30 -12.10 -1.85
C HIS A 36 -2.95 -11.38 -1.74
N HIS A 37 -2.90 -10.33 -0.95
CA HIS A 37 -1.71 -9.48 -0.83
C HIS A 37 -0.47 -10.19 -0.25
N SER A 38 -0.65 -11.36 0.39
CA SER A 38 0.49 -12.21 0.80
C SER A 38 1.22 -12.87 -0.36
N ALA A 39 0.56 -13.01 -1.52
CA ALA A 39 1.15 -13.61 -2.72
C ALA A 39 1.85 -12.58 -3.62
N LEU A 40 1.34 -11.34 -3.65
CA LEU A 40 1.87 -10.28 -4.51
C LEU A 40 1.92 -8.95 -3.75
N ASP A 41 3.04 -8.26 -3.79
CA ASP A 41 3.13 -6.84 -3.45
C ASP A 41 2.81 -5.97 -4.68
N GLY A 42 2.74 -4.63 -4.50
CA GLY A 42 2.36 -3.72 -5.57
C GLY A 42 3.28 -3.78 -6.80
N VAL A 43 4.58 -4.01 -6.63
CA VAL A 43 5.55 -4.13 -7.72
C VAL A 43 5.44 -5.48 -8.40
N SER A 44 5.26 -6.55 -7.63
CA SER A 44 5.04 -7.90 -8.17
C SER A 44 3.70 -8.01 -8.89
N ALA A 45 2.67 -7.27 -8.45
CA ALA A 45 1.39 -7.19 -9.15
C ALA A 45 1.52 -6.57 -10.54
N GLU A 46 2.30 -5.49 -10.68
CA GLU A 46 2.62 -4.89 -11.99
C GLU A 46 3.32 -5.91 -12.90
N ALA A 47 4.31 -6.63 -12.38
CA ALA A 47 5.02 -7.66 -13.14
C ALA A 47 4.10 -8.80 -13.60
N VAL A 48 3.14 -9.23 -12.75
CA VAL A 48 2.14 -10.24 -13.11
C VAL A 48 1.20 -9.73 -14.19
N ILE A 49 0.67 -8.52 -14.05
CA ILE A 49 -0.23 -7.93 -15.05
C ILE A 49 0.50 -7.78 -16.39
N THR A 50 1.73 -7.25 -16.37
CA THR A 50 2.58 -7.14 -17.56
C THR A 50 2.91 -8.51 -18.14
N GLY A 51 3.07 -9.51 -17.27
CA GLY A 51 3.29 -10.91 -17.67
C GLY A 51 2.06 -11.57 -18.32
N LEU A 52 0.85 -11.13 -18.01
CA LEU A 52 -0.39 -11.64 -18.62
C LEU A 52 -0.71 -10.96 -19.97
N LEU A 53 -0.11 -9.81 -20.27
CA LEU A 53 -0.41 -8.99 -21.42
C LEU A 53 0.76 -8.97 -22.42
N ASP A 54 0.48 -8.69 -23.67
CA ASP A 54 1.45 -8.57 -24.74
C ASP A 54 1.79 -7.09 -25.01
N PHE A 55 3.00 -6.82 -25.49
CA PHE A 55 3.45 -5.49 -25.91
C PHE A 55 3.15 -5.17 -27.37
N THR A 56 2.61 -6.14 -28.11
CA THR A 56 2.25 -6.04 -29.52
C THR A 56 0.88 -6.65 -29.77
N VAL A 57 0.25 -6.23 -30.86
CA VAL A 57 -1.05 -6.81 -31.31
C VAL A 57 -0.93 -8.32 -31.55
N LYS A 58 0.24 -8.79 -32.04
CA LYS A 58 0.49 -10.21 -32.24
C LYS A 58 0.83 -10.87 -30.92
N PRO A 59 0.02 -11.85 -30.46
CA PRO A 59 0.30 -12.56 -29.23
C PRO A 59 1.68 -13.25 -29.26
N ARG A 60 2.36 -13.25 -28.14
CA ARG A 60 3.62 -13.98 -27.98
C ARG A 60 3.34 -15.49 -27.95
N VAL A 61 4.30 -16.25 -28.45
CA VAL A 61 4.28 -17.71 -28.28
C VAL A 61 4.69 -18.01 -26.84
N LEU A 62 3.77 -18.63 -26.11
CA LEU A 62 4.07 -19.05 -24.74
C LEU A 62 4.99 -20.28 -24.76
N PRO A 63 5.97 -20.36 -23.86
CA PRO A 63 6.78 -21.56 -23.71
C PRO A 63 5.89 -22.72 -23.25
N THR A 64 6.31 -23.92 -23.55
CA THR A 64 5.64 -25.15 -23.06
C THR A 64 5.58 -25.12 -21.54
N ASP A 65 4.41 -25.38 -20.98
CA ASP A 65 4.23 -25.45 -19.54
C ASP A 65 5.05 -26.63 -18.96
N THR A 66 6.05 -26.28 -18.18
CA THR A 66 6.91 -27.25 -17.47
C THR A 66 6.63 -27.23 -15.96
N TRP A 67 5.61 -26.48 -15.52
CA TRP A 67 5.28 -26.39 -14.11
C TRP A 67 4.75 -27.72 -13.58
N GLN A 68 5.30 -28.13 -12.45
CA GLN A 68 4.81 -29.30 -11.70
C GLN A 68 4.39 -28.83 -10.30
N PRO A 69 3.24 -29.33 -9.78
CA PRO A 69 2.80 -28.98 -8.45
C PRO A 69 3.78 -29.49 -7.39
N GLU A 70 4.24 -28.61 -6.53
CA GLU A 70 5.04 -29.00 -5.37
C GLU A 70 4.17 -29.79 -4.37
N VAL A 71 4.77 -30.80 -3.77
CA VAL A 71 4.12 -31.57 -2.70
C VAL A 71 4.01 -30.64 -1.48
N LEU A 72 2.80 -30.53 -0.90
CA LEU A 72 2.59 -29.77 0.30
C LEU A 72 3.53 -30.23 1.41
N PRO A 73 4.31 -29.32 2.03
CA PRO A 73 5.23 -29.68 3.08
C PRO A 73 4.47 -30.23 4.29
N LYS A 74 4.92 -31.35 4.83
CA LYS A 74 4.35 -31.90 6.06
C LYS A 74 4.50 -30.86 7.20
N LEU A 75 3.51 -30.78 8.08
CA LEU A 75 3.52 -29.84 9.21
C LEU A 75 4.83 -29.93 10.04
N THR A 76 5.36 -31.13 10.20
CA THR A 76 6.66 -31.39 10.86
C THR A 76 7.83 -30.69 10.18
N HIS A 77 7.82 -30.63 8.83
CA HIS A 77 8.83 -29.89 8.05
C HIS A 77 8.71 -28.37 8.24
N VAL A 78 7.48 -27.85 8.24
CA VAL A 78 7.22 -26.43 8.50
C VAL A 78 7.69 -26.04 9.90
N ILE A 79 7.33 -26.83 10.91
CA ILE A 79 7.75 -26.60 12.31
C ILE A 79 9.28 -26.69 12.42
N ARG A 80 9.93 -27.72 11.83
CA ARG A 80 11.37 -27.89 11.89
C ARG A 80 12.13 -26.75 11.19
N ARG A 81 11.62 -26.28 10.05
CA ARG A 81 12.17 -25.11 9.35
C ARG A 81 12.06 -23.85 10.21
N ARG A 82 10.90 -23.61 10.82
CA ARG A 82 10.69 -22.47 11.73
C ARG A 82 11.58 -22.52 12.97
N LEU A 83 11.73 -23.70 13.57
CA LEU A 83 12.66 -23.90 14.69
C LEU A 83 14.12 -23.72 14.26
N GLY A 84 14.49 -24.12 13.04
CA GLY A 84 15.79 -23.86 12.46
C GLY A 84 16.06 -22.38 12.24
N GLU A 85 15.09 -21.65 11.69
CA GLU A 85 15.16 -20.19 11.49
C GLU A 85 15.35 -19.45 12.83
N ILE A 86 14.70 -19.91 13.90
CA ILE A 86 14.87 -19.36 15.25
C ILE A 86 16.29 -19.58 15.80
N LYS A 87 16.91 -20.72 15.50
CA LYS A 87 18.29 -21.03 15.94
C LYS A 87 19.36 -20.22 15.20
N HIS A 88 19.09 -19.83 13.96
CA HIS A 88 20.03 -19.08 13.12
C HIS A 88 19.78 -17.56 13.17
N THR A 89 18.70 -17.09 13.79
CA THR A 89 18.49 -15.65 14.01
C THR A 89 19.47 -15.19 15.10
N PRO A 90 20.29 -14.16 14.85
CA PRO A 90 21.19 -13.61 15.87
C PRO A 90 20.35 -13.31 17.11
N THR A 91 20.90 -13.69 18.24
CA THR A 91 20.24 -13.74 19.56
C THR A 91 19.17 -12.67 19.71
N HIS A 92 17.92 -13.09 19.96
CA HIS A 92 16.73 -12.21 20.05
C HIS A 92 16.97 -10.97 20.92
N THR A 93 17.88 -11.06 21.88
CA THR A 93 18.34 -9.94 22.70
C THR A 93 19.03 -8.85 21.89
N ASN A 94 19.89 -9.17 20.91
CA ASN A 94 20.58 -8.18 20.10
C ASN A 94 19.64 -7.49 19.09
N VAL A 95 18.66 -8.21 18.55
CA VAL A 95 17.63 -7.64 17.68
C VAL A 95 16.72 -6.73 18.51
N LEU A 96 16.27 -7.19 19.66
CA LEU A 96 15.42 -6.41 20.57
C LEU A 96 16.16 -5.15 21.05
N LEU A 97 17.45 -5.26 21.43
CA LEU A 97 18.25 -4.14 21.88
C LEU A 97 18.49 -3.11 20.75
N LYS A 98 18.83 -3.56 19.56
CA LYS A 98 19.00 -2.68 18.39
C LYS A 98 17.72 -1.96 18.02
N SER A 99 16.60 -2.65 18.10
CA SER A 99 15.29 -2.10 17.70
C SER A 99 14.72 -1.17 18.78
N THR A 100 14.93 -1.46 20.07
CA THR A 100 14.56 -0.53 21.15
C THR A 100 15.46 0.71 21.12
N ALA A 101 16.77 0.55 20.85
CA ALA A 101 17.68 1.68 20.64
C ALA A 101 17.31 2.52 19.42
N ALA A 102 16.89 1.88 18.30
CA ALA A 102 16.40 2.57 17.13
C ALA A 102 15.11 3.35 17.41
N LEU A 103 14.14 2.75 18.12
CA LEU A 103 12.92 3.43 18.55
C LEU A 103 13.21 4.60 19.50
N ALA A 104 14.08 4.41 20.48
CA ALA A 104 14.50 5.49 21.37
C ALA A 104 15.20 6.62 20.59
N GLY A 105 16.10 6.30 19.67
CA GLY A 105 16.74 7.25 18.76
C GLY A 105 15.75 8.03 17.91
N LEU A 106 14.68 7.36 17.44
CA LEU A 106 13.56 7.98 16.71
C LEU A 106 12.80 9.00 17.55
N LEU A 107 12.45 8.63 18.78
CA LEU A 107 11.73 9.52 19.69
C LEU A 107 12.61 10.72 20.05
N VAL A 108 13.89 10.50 20.35
CA VAL A 108 14.87 11.56 20.64
C VAL A 108 15.05 12.47 19.42
N LYS A 109 15.26 11.92 18.22
CA LYS A 109 15.40 12.71 17.00
C LYS A 109 14.14 13.54 16.71
N ARG A 110 12.97 12.97 16.90
CA ARG A 110 11.70 13.65 16.74
C ARG A 110 11.51 14.81 17.74
N THR A 111 11.93 14.61 18.99
CA THR A 111 11.81 15.65 20.03
C THR A 111 12.86 16.75 19.88
N LEU A 112 14.08 16.40 19.50
CA LEU A 112 15.17 17.36 19.31
C LEU A 112 15.05 18.15 18.01
N THR A 113 14.50 17.55 16.94
CA THR A 113 14.33 18.21 15.65
C THR A 113 12.93 18.82 15.56
N LEU A 114 12.81 20.12 15.86
CA LEU A 114 11.55 20.87 15.85
C LEU A 114 10.74 20.66 14.56
N ARG A 115 11.43 20.52 13.43
CA ARG A 115 10.83 20.30 12.10
C ARG A 115 9.99 19.03 12.03
N TYR A 116 10.41 17.93 12.71
CA TYR A 116 9.69 16.65 12.69
C TYR A 116 8.47 16.59 13.63
N ARG A 117 8.25 17.62 14.44
CA ARG A 117 7.05 17.71 15.29
C ARG A 117 5.76 17.82 14.47
N HIS A 118 5.85 18.31 13.23
CA HIS A 118 4.70 18.42 12.33
C HIS A 118 4.28 17.10 11.68
N LEU A 119 5.16 16.09 11.69
CA LEU A 119 4.82 14.75 11.20
C LEU A 119 3.76 14.08 12.09
N PRO A 120 2.87 13.25 11.51
CA PRO A 120 1.94 12.49 12.32
C PRO A 120 2.70 11.54 13.25
N SER A 121 2.27 11.44 14.50
CA SER A 121 2.71 10.39 15.42
C SER A 121 1.86 9.14 15.27
N PHE A 122 2.35 8.02 15.79
CA PHE A 122 1.50 6.85 15.95
C PHE A 122 0.27 7.23 16.80
N PHE A 123 -0.90 6.78 16.38
CA PHE A 123 -2.17 7.05 17.06
C PHE A 123 -2.56 8.55 17.12
N SER A 124 -2.18 9.35 16.12
CA SER A 124 -2.55 10.76 16.03
C SER A 124 -3.56 11.07 14.93
N ALA A 125 -3.97 10.10 14.14
CA ALA A 125 -4.98 10.30 13.12
C ALA A 125 -6.36 10.52 13.78
N PRO A 126 -7.18 11.47 13.32
CA PRO A 126 -8.51 11.68 13.86
C PRO A 126 -9.43 10.50 13.56
N LYS A 127 -10.36 10.20 14.48
CA LYS A 127 -11.37 9.18 14.26
C LYS A 127 -12.43 9.70 13.29
N THR A 128 -12.70 8.93 12.25
CA THR A 128 -13.73 9.22 11.26
C THR A 128 -14.48 7.96 10.87
N THR A 129 -15.48 8.10 10.01
CA THR A 129 -16.21 6.97 9.44
C THR A 129 -15.31 5.94 8.73
N PHE A 130 -14.14 6.37 8.22
CA PHE A 130 -13.16 5.45 7.58
C PHE A 130 -12.50 4.48 8.55
N ASN A 131 -12.55 4.75 9.84
CA ASN A 131 -11.93 3.91 10.88
C ASN A 131 -12.95 3.05 11.63
N ARG A 132 -14.16 2.94 11.11
CA ARG A 132 -15.19 2.03 11.65
C ARG A 132 -14.85 0.57 11.31
N PRO A 133 -15.42 -0.40 12.05
CA PRO A 133 -15.30 -1.80 11.67
C PRO A 133 -15.77 -2.02 10.23
N VAL A 134 -14.96 -2.75 9.46
CA VAL A 134 -15.26 -3.04 8.06
C VAL A 134 -16.14 -4.29 7.94
N THR A 135 -17.03 -4.30 6.94
CA THR A 135 -17.82 -5.46 6.53
C THR A 135 -17.13 -6.23 5.41
N ALA A 136 -17.72 -7.32 4.94
CA ALA A 136 -17.25 -8.01 3.74
C ALA A 136 -17.54 -7.23 2.45
N GLU A 137 -18.50 -6.31 2.49
CA GLU A 137 -18.85 -5.51 1.31
C GLU A 137 -17.66 -4.70 0.80
N ARG A 138 -17.50 -4.69 -0.51
CA ARG A 138 -16.52 -3.89 -1.23
C ARG A 138 -17.22 -3.11 -2.33
N ARG A 139 -16.81 -1.85 -2.50
CA ARG A 139 -17.26 -1.00 -3.61
C ARG A 139 -16.05 -0.50 -4.37
N TYR A 140 -16.14 -0.59 -5.68
CA TYR A 140 -15.13 -0.08 -6.59
C TYR A 140 -15.69 1.12 -7.33
N LEU A 141 -14.91 2.17 -7.41
CA LEU A 141 -15.19 3.34 -8.24
C LEU A 141 -13.91 3.71 -8.99
N GLY A 142 -14.00 3.76 -10.31
CA GLY A 142 -12.91 4.21 -11.18
C GLY A 142 -13.23 5.60 -11.75
N VAL A 143 -12.24 6.50 -11.69
CA VAL A 143 -12.32 7.83 -12.32
C VAL A 143 -11.08 8.01 -13.17
N GLN A 144 -11.29 8.37 -14.45
CA GLN A 144 -10.19 8.68 -15.34
C GLN A 144 -9.86 10.18 -15.27
N LEU A 145 -8.59 10.49 -15.07
CA LEU A 145 -8.08 11.84 -15.07
C LEU A 145 -6.99 11.98 -16.14
N SER A 146 -6.97 13.12 -16.81
CA SER A 146 -5.94 13.42 -17.81
C SER A 146 -4.57 13.53 -17.14
N LEU A 147 -3.63 12.66 -17.52
CA LEU A 147 -2.24 12.73 -17.04
C LEU A 147 -1.55 14.04 -17.45
N SER A 148 -1.91 14.60 -18.60
CA SER A 148 -1.40 15.91 -19.05
C SER A 148 -1.84 17.03 -18.10
N LEU A 149 -3.10 17.01 -17.61
CA LEU A 149 -3.58 17.97 -16.61
C LEU A 149 -2.85 17.79 -15.27
N VAL A 150 -2.67 16.56 -14.81
CA VAL A 150 -1.91 16.28 -13.58
C VAL A 150 -0.47 16.78 -13.69
N LYS A 151 0.18 16.57 -14.85
CA LYS A 151 1.53 17.08 -15.14
C LYS A 151 1.56 18.60 -15.23
N ALA A 152 0.55 19.24 -15.78
CA ALA A 152 0.44 20.70 -15.83
C ALA A 152 0.34 21.31 -14.42
N ILE A 153 -0.51 20.74 -13.56
CA ILE A 153 -0.62 21.16 -12.15
C ILE A 153 0.73 20.98 -11.44
N LYS A 154 1.38 19.81 -11.60
CA LYS A 154 2.71 19.58 -11.05
C LYS A 154 3.71 20.65 -11.50
N SER A 155 3.70 21.00 -12.79
CA SER A 155 4.67 21.94 -13.39
C SER A 155 4.38 23.40 -13.07
N SER A 156 3.18 23.72 -12.59
CA SER A 156 2.83 25.09 -12.15
C SER A 156 3.55 25.52 -10.88
N GLN A 157 4.18 24.57 -10.16
CA GLN A 157 4.86 24.82 -8.90
C GLN A 157 6.21 24.10 -8.86
N GLN A 158 7.25 24.81 -8.48
CA GLN A 158 8.61 24.26 -8.42
C GLN A 158 8.71 23.17 -7.35
N GLY A 159 9.35 22.07 -7.67
CA GLY A 159 9.62 20.96 -6.76
C GLY A 159 8.47 19.97 -6.56
N MET A 160 7.26 20.25 -7.04
CA MET A 160 6.13 19.35 -6.91
C MET A 160 6.28 18.07 -7.73
N THR A 161 5.70 17.00 -7.23
CA THR A 161 5.69 15.69 -7.87
C THR A 161 4.28 15.29 -8.30
N VAL A 162 4.15 14.33 -9.22
CA VAL A 162 2.85 13.74 -9.58
C VAL A 162 2.17 13.15 -8.34
N ASN A 163 2.94 12.56 -7.43
CA ASN A 163 2.41 11.99 -6.20
C ASN A 163 1.75 13.06 -5.30
N ASP A 164 2.31 14.26 -5.23
CA ASP A 164 1.72 15.35 -4.43
C ASP A 164 0.36 15.76 -5.00
N VAL A 165 0.23 15.82 -6.33
CA VAL A 165 -1.04 16.11 -6.99
C VAL A 165 -2.06 15.00 -6.75
N VAL A 166 -1.67 13.73 -6.83
CA VAL A 166 -2.54 12.58 -6.53
C VAL A 166 -3.02 12.65 -5.09
N LEU A 167 -2.12 12.87 -4.13
CA LEU A 167 -2.48 13.05 -2.72
C LEU A 167 -3.46 14.22 -2.52
N ALA A 168 -3.27 15.34 -3.23
CA ALA A 168 -4.14 16.50 -3.14
C ALA A 168 -5.54 16.25 -3.72
N ILE A 169 -5.65 15.48 -4.80
CA ILE A 169 -6.93 15.06 -5.37
C ILE A 169 -7.67 14.16 -4.38
N CYS A 170 -7.00 13.14 -3.83
CA CYS A 170 -7.57 12.26 -2.83
C CYS A 170 -7.99 13.03 -1.56
N ALA A 171 -7.15 13.96 -1.10
CA ALA A 171 -7.45 14.80 0.06
C ALA A 171 -8.68 15.69 -0.18
N GLY A 172 -8.79 16.27 -1.38
CA GLY A 172 -9.94 17.09 -1.77
C GLY A 172 -11.24 16.31 -1.81
N ALA A 173 -11.22 15.15 -2.45
CA ALA A 173 -12.36 14.25 -2.53
C ALA A 173 -12.81 13.78 -1.14
N THR A 174 -11.85 13.36 -0.31
CA THR A 174 -12.11 12.89 1.05
C THR A 174 -12.66 13.99 1.95
N ARG A 175 -12.06 15.19 1.89
CA ARG A 175 -12.56 16.37 2.62
C ARG A 175 -14.01 16.66 2.24
N ARG A 176 -14.32 16.70 0.94
CA ARG A 176 -15.66 16.95 0.44
C ARG A 176 -16.66 15.91 0.97
N TYR A 177 -16.32 14.63 0.83
CA TYR A 177 -17.15 13.53 1.31
C TYR A 177 -17.44 13.65 2.82
N LEU A 178 -16.40 13.84 3.64
CA LEU A 178 -16.59 13.97 5.10
C LEU A 178 -17.36 15.23 5.48
N LYS A 179 -17.20 16.34 4.74
CA LYS A 179 -17.99 17.55 4.94
C LYS A 179 -19.48 17.32 4.66
N GLU A 180 -19.79 16.63 3.55
CA GLU A 180 -21.16 16.25 3.18
C GLU A 180 -21.80 15.27 4.19
N CYS A 181 -20.99 14.40 4.80
CA CYS A 181 -21.43 13.47 5.85
C CYS A 181 -21.48 14.09 7.26
N GLY A 182 -21.05 15.32 7.44
CA GLY A 182 -20.95 15.96 8.76
C GLY A 182 -19.88 15.35 9.68
N ASP A 183 -18.90 14.65 9.13
CA ASP A 183 -17.85 13.88 9.85
C ASP A 183 -16.44 14.43 9.58
N LEU A 184 -16.33 15.66 9.05
CA LEU A 184 -15.02 16.29 8.79
C LEU A 184 -14.38 16.74 10.11
N PRO A 185 -13.24 16.14 10.49
CA PRO A 185 -12.55 16.51 11.71
C PRO A 185 -11.84 17.87 11.56
N LYS A 186 -11.55 18.52 12.69
CA LYS A 186 -10.75 19.75 12.72
C LYS A 186 -9.29 19.51 12.35
N GLU A 187 -8.78 18.33 12.72
CA GLU A 187 -7.42 17.91 12.42
C GLU A 187 -7.34 17.30 11.03
N SER A 188 -6.15 17.40 10.43
CA SER A 188 -5.85 16.79 9.15
C SER A 188 -5.94 15.26 9.21
N LEU A 189 -6.56 14.63 8.21
CA LEU A 189 -6.45 13.18 8.01
C LEU A 189 -5.01 12.77 7.74
N VAL A 190 -4.71 11.53 8.10
CA VAL A 190 -3.41 10.89 7.86
C VAL A 190 -3.58 9.75 6.88
N THR A 191 -2.76 9.73 5.84
CA THR A 191 -2.64 8.58 4.93
C THR A 191 -1.38 7.79 5.23
N MET A 192 -1.45 6.47 5.01
CA MET A 192 -0.28 5.62 4.83
C MET A 192 0.02 5.56 3.33
N ALA A 193 1.20 6.03 2.94
CA ALA A 193 1.69 5.94 1.57
C ALA A 193 2.85 4.93 1.52
N PRO A 194 2.72 3.82 0.76
CA PRO A 194 3.83 2.89 0.57
C PRO A 194 4.96 3.57 -0.23
N ALA A 195 6.19 3.35 0.19
CA ALA A 195 7.38 3.79 -0.52
C ALA A 195 8.25 2.59 -0.84
N SER A 196 8.58 2.41 -2.10
CA SER A 196 9.53 1.37 -2.50
C SER A 196 10.94 1.80 -2.09
N ARG A 197 11.67 0.93 -1.40
CA ARG A 197 13.09 1.10 -1.07
C ARG A 197 14.02 0.27 -1.97
N ARG A 198 13.48 -0.36 -3.02
CA ARG A 198 14.28 -1.18 -3.92
C ARG A 198 15.27 -0.32 -4.68
N THR A 199 16.54 -0.71 -4.66
CA THR A 199 17.55 -0.21 -5.59
C THR A 199 17.25 -0.71 -7.00
N GLN A 200 17.86 -0.10 -8.02
CA GLN A 200 17.66 -0.52 -9.42
C GLN A 200 17.97 -2.02 -9.62
N ASP A 201 18.98 -2.52 -8.94
CA ASP A 201 19.46 -3.91 -9.03
C ASP A 201 18.55 -4.91 -8.30
N GLU A 202 17.76 -4.46 -7.32
CA GLU A 202 16.85 -5.29 -6.52
C GLU A 202 15.43 -5.37 -7.09
N LYS A 203 15.13 -4.67 -8.18
CA LYS A 203 13.79 -4.65 -8.80
C LYS A 203 13.34 -6.03 -9.30
N ALA A 204 14.27 -6.91 -9.61
CA ALA A 204 14.03 -8.26 -10.12
C ALA A 204 13.94 -9.33 -9.00
N SER A 205 14.24 -9.01 -7.75
CA SER A 205 14.19 -9.98 -6.66
C SER A 205 12.78 -10.09 -6.07
N ALA A 206 12.29 -11.32 -5.92
CA ALA A 206 11.06 -11.59 -5.18
C ALA A 206 11.27 -11.27 -3.69
N GLY A 207 10.39 -10.46 -3.11
CA GLY A 207 10.43 -10.12 -1.69
C GLY A 207 9.71 -8.80 -1.40
N ASN A 208 9.02 -8.72 -0.28
CA ASN A 208 8.22 -7.57 0.11
C ASN A 208 9.10 -6.55 0.86
N LYS A 209 9.78 -5.63 0.13
CA LYS A 209 10.57 -4.53 0.71
C LYS A 209 9.80 -3.22 0.59
N VAL A 210 8.68 -3.11 1.28
CA VAL A 210 7.84 -1.92 1.29
C VAL A 210 8.05 -1.18 2.61
N SER A 211 8.46 0.07 2.52
CA SER A 211 8.41 1.03 3.62
C SER A 211 7.09 1.79 3.58
N ALA A 212 6.56 2.16 4.73
CA ALA A 212 5.34 2.94 4.80
C ALA A 212 5.63 4.32 5.40
N MET A 213 5.14 5.38 4.75
CA MET A 213 5.21 6.75 5.26
C MET A 213 3.84 7.22 5.71
N LEU A 214 3.79 7.90 6.85
CA LEU A 214 2.60 8.59 7.30
C LEU A 214 2.65 10.05 6.85
N ILE A 215 1.62 10.48 6.12
CA ILE A 215 1.55 11.82 5.53
C ILE A 215 0.23 12.47 5.94
N LYS A 216 0.28 13.71 6.48
CA LYS A 216 -0.91 14.51 6.70
C LYS A 216 -1.45 15.02 5.37
N LEU A 217 -2.74 14.83 5.13
CA LEU A 217 -3.43 15.17 3.87
C LEU A 217 -3.92 16.62 3.82
N ALA A 218 -3.64 17.44 4.86
CA ALA A 218 -4.10 18.82 4.96
C ALA A 218 -5.62 18.97 4.66
N THR A 219 -6.42 18.02 5.10
CA THR A 219 -7.88 18.05 4.91
C THR A 219 -8.57 19.12 5.77
N ASP A 220 -7.88 19.68 6.74
CA ASP A 220 -8.24 20.87 7.51
C ASP A 220 -8.18 22.16 6.67
N VAL A 221 -7.37 22.20 5.60
CA VAL A 221 -7.20 23.34 4.70
C VAL A 221 -8.30 23.34 3.63
N GLU A 222 -9.05 24.44 3.52
CA GLU A 222 -10.17 24.56 2.57
C GLU A 222 -9.70 24.85 1.15
N HIS A 223 -8.78 25.79 0.98
CA HIS A 223 -8.33 26.21 -0.32
C HIS A 223 -7.47 25.14 -1.02
N PRO A 224 -7.81 24.71 -2.25
CA PRO A 224 -7.17 23.55 -2.88
C PRO A 224 -5.68 23.76 -3.20
N VAL A 225 -5.27 24.97 -3.57
CA VAL A 225 -3.86 25.29 -3.87
C VAL A 225 -3.03 25.29 -2.60
N GLU A 226 -3.52 25.91 -1.53
CA GLU A 226 -2.86 25.90 -0.22
C GLU A 226 -2.74 24.46 0.32
N ARG A 227 -3.80 23.66 0.16
CA ARG A 227 -3.79 22.25 0.54
C ARG A 227 -2.73 21.46 -0.23
N LEU A 228 -2.59 21.69 -1.55
CA LEU A 228 -1.55 21.08 -2.36
C LEU A 228 -0.14 21.42 -1.85
N HIS A 229 0.13 22.69 -1.56
CA HIS A 229 1.41 23.14 -0.99
C HIS A 229 1.69 22.46 0.35
N ARG A 230 0.71 22.44 1.25
CA ARG A 230 0.84 21.82 2.56
C ARG A 230 1.10 20.31 2.47
N ILE A 231 0.45 19.63 1.51
CA ILE A 231 0.68 18.20 1.23
C ILE A 231 2.10 17.98 0.72
N HIS A 232 2.59 18.82 -0.18
CA HIS A 232 3.96 18.74 -0.67
C HIS A 232 4.98 18.86 0.47
N GLU A 233 4.85 19.85 1.33
CA GLU A 233 5.70 20.02 2.52
C GLU A 233 5.65 18.80 3.44
N ASN A 234 4.46 18.30 3.74
CA ASN A 234 4.26 17.10 4.57
C ASN A 234 4.91 15.85 3.95
N ALA A 235 4.78 15.67 2.63
CA ALA A 235 5.37 14.56 1.90
C ALA A 235 6.90 14.62 1.86
N GLN A 236 7.47 15.81 1.68
CA GLN A 236 8.92 16.02 1.74
C GLN A 236 9.47 15.69 3.13
N LEU A 237 8.85 16.23 4.18
CA LEU A 237 9.23 15.93 5.56
C LEU A 237 9.14 14.43 5.89
N ALA A 238 8.08 13.77 5.41
CA ALA A 238 7.92 12.33 5.62
C ALA A 238 9.00 11.52 4.90
N LYS A 239 9.41 11.92 3.69
CA LYS A 239 10.50 11.29 2.94
C LYS A 239 11.85 11.48 3.64
N GLU A 240 12.15 12.70 4.09
CA GLU A 240 13.37 12.99 4.82
C GLU A 240 13.44 12.16 6.12
N TYR A 241 12.37 12.17 6.89
CA TYR A 241 12.27 11.40 8.12
C TYR A 241 12.44 9.90 7.87
N ASN A 242 11.79 9.34 6.84
CA ASN A 242 11.87 7.92 6.48
C ASN A 242 13.25 7.50 5.97
N ARG A 243 14.01 8.41 5.33
CA ARG A 243 15.39 8.16 4.90
C ARG A 243 16.34 8.01 6.09
N ASP A 244 16.10 8.78 7.12
CA ASP A 244 16.95 8.85 8.30
C ASP A 244 16.69 7.72 9.31
N ILE A 245 15.64 6.92 9.08
CA ILE A 245 15.22 5.86 9.98
C ILE A 245 15.57 4.51 9.39
N PRO A 246 16.28 3.63 10.10
CA PRO A 246 16.41 2.24 9.72
C PRO A 246 15.11 1.47 10.04
N ILE A 247 14.05 1.70 9.26
CA ILE A 247 12.75 1.01 9.43
C ILE A 247 12.93 -0.51 9.24
N ASP A 248 13.94 -0.93 8.49
CA ASP A 248 14.28 -2.35 8.34
C ASP A 248 14.51 -3.01 9.70
N SER A 249 15.17 -2.33 10.63
CA SER A 249 15.35 -2.82 12.00
C SER A 249 14.03 -2.95 12.78
N LEU A 250 13.02 -2.18 12.43
CA LEU A 250 11.68 -2.28 13.04
C LEU A 250 10.87 -3.42 12.42
N MET A 251 11.01 -3.63 11.11
CA MET A 251 10.38 -4.74 10.39
C MET A 251 10.98 -6.11 10.80
N ASP A 252 12.27 -6.14 11.14
CA ASP A 252 12.94 -7.33 11.68
C ASP A 252 12.40 -7.75 13.06
N LEU A 253 11.73 -6.84 13.77
CA LEU A 253 11.04 -7.16 15.03
C LEU A 253 9.68 -7.83 14.84
N LEU A 254 9.00 -7.61 13.72
CA LEU A 254 7.65 -8.13 13.51
C LEU A 254 7.58 -9.66 13.61
N PRO A 255 8.50 -10.46 13.06
CA PRO A 255 8.49 -11.91 13.20
C PRO A 255 8.67 -12.37 14.66
N VAL A 256 9.41 -11.60 15.47
CA VAL A 256 9.66 -11.89 16.89
C VAL A 256 8.49 -11.42 17.76
N ALA A 257 7.89 -10.29 17.41
CA ALA A 257 6.74 -9.72 18.13
C ALA A 257 5.40 -10.38 17.72
N ALA A 258 5.30 -10.96 16.53
CA ALA A 258 4.06 -11.54 16.02
C ALA A 258 3.42 -12.60 16.94
N PRO A 259 4.16 -13.55 17.56
CA PRO A 259 3.57 -14.50 18.52
C PRO A 259 3.03 -13.83 19.79
N ALA A 260 3.75 -12.82 20.31
CA ALA A 260 3.29 -12.04 21.47
C ALA A 260 2.07 -11.17 21.13
N LEU A 261 2.03 -10.61 19.91
CA LEU A 261 0.92 -9.83 19.39
C LEU A 261 -0.32 -10.70 19.14
N THR A 262 -0.17 -11.95 18.68
CA THR A 262 -1.30 -12.87 18.49
C THR A 262 -1.90 -13.35 19.82
N LEU A 263 -1.09 -13.59 20.85
CA LEU A 263 -1.56 -13.95 22.19
C LEU A 263 -2.23 -12.76 22.89
N SER A 264 -1.78 -11.53 22.63
CA SER A 264 -2.38 -10.31 23.18
C SER A 264 -3.52 -9.74 22.32
N SER A 265 -3.77 -10.30 21.12
CA SER A 265 -4.70 -9.71 20.16
C SER A 265 -6.16 -9.69 20.63
N PHE A 266 -6.58 -10.63 21.48
CA PHE A 266 -7.92 -10.57 22.09
C PHE A 266 -8.10 -9.40 23.07
N SER A 267 -7.09 -9.03 23.83
CA SER A 267 -7.10 -7.82 24.67
C SER A 267 -6.78 -6.55 23.88
N ALA A 268 -5.90 -6.64 22.87
CA ALA A 268 -5.55 -5.55 21.97
C ALA A 268 -6.73 -5.12 21.09
N LEU A 269 -7.61 -6.04 20.65
CA LEU A 269 -8.82 -5.70 19.87
C LEU A 269 -9.78 -4.79 20.66
N LYS A 270 -9.94 -5.00 21.96
CA LYS A 270 -10.75 -4.10 22.80
C LYS A 270 -10.06 -2.76 23.06
N MET A 271 -8.73 -2.76 23.18
CA MET A 271 -7.94 -1.56 23.42
C MET A 271 -7.73 -0.74 22.15
N SER A 272 -7.60 -1.37 20.97
CA SER A 272 -7.50 -0.68 19.67
C SER A 272 -8.73 0.17 19.33
N ARG A 273 -9.92 -0.22 19.84
CA ARG A 273 -11.16 0.59 19.70
C ARG A 273 -11.12 1.90 20.49
N ARG A 274 -10.29 2.00 21.52
CA ARG A 274 -10.14 3.20 22.38
C ARG A 274 -9.03 4.11 21.90
N LEU A 275 -7.99 3.56 21.27
CA LEU A 275 -6.87 4.35 20.74
C LEU A 275 -7.28 5.07 19.44
N PRO A 276 -6.75 6.26 19.17
CA PRO A 276 -6.83 6.88 17.85
C PRO A 276 -6.21 5.97 16.79
N PRO A 277 -6.66 6.02 15.54
CA PRO A 277 -6.04 5.26 14.45
C PRO A 277 -4.63 5.76 14.15
N ILE A 278 -3.81 4.90 13.55
CA ILE A 278 -2.47 5.27 13.06
C ILE A 278 -2.60 6.10 11.78
N PHE A 279 -3.55 5.73 10.92
CA PHE A 279 -3.91 6.42 9.68
C PHE A 279 -5.40 6.22 9.38
N ASN A 280 -5.94 7.06 8.51
CA ASN A 280 -7.35 6.99 8.11
C ASN A 280 -7.56 6.16 6.85
N MET A 281 -6.59 6.19 5.93
CA MET A 281 -6.67 5.50 4.64
C MET A 281 -5.28 5.18 4.10
N VAL A 282 -5.25 4.36 3.06
CA VAL A 282 -4.04 4.07 2.27
C VAL A 282 -4.20 4.75 0.91
N ILE A 283 -3.19 5.50 0.49
CA ILE A 283 -3.11 6.07 -0.86
C ILE A 283 -1.83 5.55 -1.50
N THR A 284 -2.00 4.84 -2.62
CA THR A 284 -0.88 4.32 -3.40
C THR A 284 -0.86 4.99 -4.77
N ASN A 285 0.33 5.20 -5.30
CA ASN A 285 0.55 5.66 -6.66
C ASN A 285 1.46 4.65 -7.37
N VAL A 286 0.87 3.86 -8.25
CA VAL A 286 1.58 2.83 -9.01
C VAL A 286 1.65 3.28 -10.47
N PRO A 287 2.85 3.38 -11.07
CA PRO A 287 2.97 3.71 -12.48
C PRO A 287 2.40 2.58 -13.33
N GLY A 288 1.63 2.91 -14.35
CA GLY A 288 1.22 1.96 -15.37
C GLY A 288 2.28 1.74 -16.45
N SER A 289 2.02 0.83 -17.37
CA SER A 289 2.91 0.59 -18.53
C SER A 289 3.07 1.87 -19.37
N PRO A 290 4.30 2.23 -19.75
CA PRO A 290 4.54 3.37 -20.63
C PRO A 290 4.20 3.08 -22.10
N VAL A 291 3.91 1.85 -22.44
CA VAL A 291 3.56 1.38 -23.79
C VAL A 291 2.18 0.74 -23.80
N PRO A 292 1.49 0.73 -24.96
CA PRO A 292 0.22 0.01 -25.09
C PRO A 292 0.39 -1.46 -24.74
N LEU A 293 -0.61 -2.03 -24.11
CA LEU A 293 -0.69 -3.44 -23.77
C LEU A 293 -1.87 -4.09 -24.48
N TYR A 294 -1.75 -5.37 -24.77
CA TYR A 294 -2.74 -6.15 -25.52
C TYR A 294 -3.02 -7.47 -24.80
N LEU A 295 -4.22 -7.98 -24.96
CA LEU A 295 -4.58 -9.35 -24.60
C LEU A 295 -5.19 -10.02 -25.81
N ASP A 296 -4.49 -11.02 -26.35
CA ASP A 296 -4.89 -11.73 -27.58
C ASP A 296 -5.26 -10.78 -28.73
N GLY A 297 -4.43 -9.78 -28.97
CA GLY A 297 -4.63 -8.76 -29.98
C GLY A 297 -5.58 -7.63 -29.62
N ALA A 298 -6.36 -7.75 -28.56
CA ALA A 298 -7.26 -6.69 -28.09
C ALA A 298 -6.48 -5.66 -27.24
N PRO A 299 -6.56 -4.35 -27.55
CA PRO A 299 -5.83 -3.32 -26.80
C PRO A 299 -6.46 -3.09 -25.44
N LEU A 300 -5.59 -2.96 -24.40
CA LEU A 300 -6.02 -2.55 -23.06
C LEU A 300 -6.49 -1.08 -23.11
N GLN A 301 -7.73 -0.83 -22.78
CA GLN A 301 -8.34 0.51 -22.80
C GLN A 301 -8.14 1.24 -21.47
N SER A 302 -8.29 0.53 -20.35
CA SER A 302 -8.11 1.08 -19.00
C SER A 302 -7.81 -0.04 -17.99
N MET A 303 -7.13 0.32 -16.91
CA MET A 303 -6.80 -0.58 -15.81
C MET A 303 -7.19 0.06 -14.47
#